data_a83cec2069103c024efe89ba8069cb1b
#
_entry.id   a83cec2069103c024efe89ba8069cb1b
#
_cell.length_a   1.000
_cell.length_b   1.000
_cell.length_c   1.000
_cell.angle_alpha   90.00
_cell.angle_beta   90.00
_cell.angle_gamma   90.00
#
_symmetry.space_group_name_H-M   'P 1'
#
loop_
_entity.id
_entity.type
_entity.pdbx_description
1 polymer ?
#
loop_
_entity_poly.entity_id
_entity_poly.type
_entity_poly.pdbx_seq_one_letter_code
_entity_poly.pdbx_strand_id
1 'polypeptide(L)'
;YLERLSVYSDLLNITEYLGELGSRVSYGIQKKAMIVRALIHNPDILILDEPTGFMDAPSIRMTWDLLKKLKGEKSIIYVSNSLSEVEQSHDRILVFKDGRIIMDGSLDKLLESTLDYHQFQIEFESLNDDLYKRLSNVATVVSPSRINNIFHFYGRERSVFFDIMQIASESIMKDLSVKKLGLRDLMDSEFAGGGLD
;
A
#
# COMPACT_ATOMS: atom_id res chain seq x y z
N TYR A 1 -30.47 -4.85 -19.49
CA TYR A 1 -29.84 -3.61 -19.01
C TYR A 1 -30.50 -3.10 -17.73
N LEU A 2 -31.83 -2.91 -17.69
CA LEU A 2 -32.54 -2.34 -16.53
C LEU A 2 -32.36 -3.18 -15.26
N GLU A 3 -32.40 -4.50 -15.38
CA GLU A 3 -32.16 -5.39 -14.25
C GLU A 3 -30.76 -5.21 -13.64
N ARG A 4 -29.71 -5.15 -14.48
CA ARG A 4 -28.34 -4.90 -13.99
C ARG A 4 -28.16 -3.50 -13.43
N LEU A 5 -28.80 -2.51 -14.04
CA LEU A 5 -28.80 -1.15 -13.49
C LEU A 5 -29.36 -1.15 -12.08
N SER A 6 -30.51 -1.77 -11.84
CA SER A 6 -31.11 -1.88 -10.50
C SER A 6 -30.15 -2.60 -9.54
N VAL A 7 -29.69 -3.81 -9.89
CA VAL A 7 -28.83 -4.63 -9.02
C VAL A 7 -27.56 -3.87 -8.62
N TYR A 8 -26.83 -3.30 -9.57
CA TYR A 8 -25.56 -2.62 -9.26
C TYR A 8 -25.76 -1.28 -8.55
N SER A 9 -26.85 -0.57 -8.84
CA SER A 9 -27.18 0.67 -8.13
C SER A 9 -27.54 0.41 -6.68
N ASP A 10 -28.27 -0.66 -6.40
CA ASP A 10 -28.59 -1.08 -5.03
C ASP A 10 -27.33 -1.52 -4.28
N LEU A 11 -26.46 -2.33 -4.90
CA LEU A 11 -25.21 -2.78 -4.31
C LEU A 11 -24.25 -1.63 -3.95
N LEU A 12 -24.27 -0.54 -4.73
CA LEU A 12 -23.46 0.65 -4.47
C LEU A 12 -24.20 1.76 -3.73
N ASN A 13 -25.48 1.52 -3.35
CA ASN A 13 -26.32 2.46 -2.63
C ASN A 13 -26.42 3.82 -3.35
N ILE A 14 -26.80 3.78 -4.63
CA ILE A 14 -27.01 4.98 -5.46
C ILE A 14 -28.37 5.01 -6.19
N THR A 15 -29.25 4.07 -5.89
CA THR A 15 -30.55 3.95 -6.56
C THR A 15 -31.37 5.23 -6.48
N GLU A 16 -31.36 5.91 -5.35
CA GLU A 16 -32.07 7.18 -5.14
C GLU A 16 -31.55 8.35 -6.01
N TYR A 17 -30.32 8.25 -6.53
CA TYR A 17 -29.68 9.29 -7.35
C TYR A 17 -29.80 9.05 -8.86
N LEU A 18 -30.43 7.94 -9.31
CA LEU A 18 -30.48 7.59 -10.75
C LEU A 18 -31.18 8.63 -11.63
N GLY A 19 -32.07 9.44 -11.05
CA GLY A 19 -32.74 10.53 -11.74
C GLY A 19 -32.07 11.88 -11.66
N GLU A 20 -30.98 11.98 -10.89
CA GLU A 20 -30.32 13.24 -10.63
C GLU A 20 -29.26 13.59 -11.70
N LEU A 21 -29.05 14.87 -11.92
CA LEU A 21 -27.95 15.34 -12.76
C LEU A 21 -26.61 15.12 -12.04
N GLY A 22 -25.62 14.65 -12.77
CA GLY A 22 -24.27 14.41 -12.20
C GLY A 22 -23.68 15.63 -11.48
N SER A 23 -23.96 16.83 -11.93
CA SER A 23 -23.53 18.07 -11.27
C SER A 23 -24.20 18.36 -9.92
N ARG A 24 -25.23 17.63 -9.56
CA ARG A 24 -25.98 17.78 -8.30
C ARG A 24 -25.64 16.75 -7.24
N VAL A 25 -24.84 15.76 -7.58
CA VAL A 25 -24.46 14.67 -6.67
C VAL A 25 -22.97 14.77 -6.30
N SER A 26 -22.59 14.19 -5.16
CA SER A 26 -21.20 14.17 -4.71
C SER A 26 -20.28 13.43 -5.69
N TYR A 27 -18.99 13.73 -5.65
CA TYR A 27 -18.01 13.09 -6.51
C TYR A 27 -17.94 11.57 -6.28
N GLY A 28 -18.11 11.12 -5.03
CA GLY A 28 -18.20 9.70 -4.70
C GLY A 28 -19.39 8.99 -5.36
N ILE A 29 -20.56 9.64 -5.39
CA ILE A 29 -21.76 9.12 -6.10
C ILE A 29 -21.50 9.06 -7.60
N GLN A 30 -20.88 10.11 -8.19
CA GLN A 30 -20.49 10.10 -9.60
C GLN A 30 -19.56 8.94 -9.94
N LYS A 31 -18.54 8.66 -9.11
CA LYS A 31 -17.63 7.53 -9.28
C LYS A 31 -18.38 6.18 -9.23
N LYS A 32 -19.27 5.99 -8.26
CA LYS A 32 -20.13 4.79 -8.19
C LYS A 32 -20.99 4.63 -9.44
N ALA A 33 -21.61 5.70 -9.92
CA ALA A 33 -22.41 5.70 -11.14
C ALA A 33 -21.58 5.33 -12.38
N MET A 34 -20.31 5.77 -12.46
CA MET A 34 -19.39 5.38 -13.53
C MET A 34 -19.10 3.87 -13.51
N ILE A 35 -18.90 3.28 -12.31
CA ILE A 35 -18.71 1.83 -12.15
C ILE A 35 -19.98 1.08 -12.61
N VAL A 36 -21.15 1.51 -12.15
CA VAL A 36 -22.44 0.92 -12.61
C VAL A 36 -22.55 0.99 -14.12
N ARG A 37 -22.28 2.16 -14.72
CA ARG A 37 -22.33 2.35 -16.17
C ARG A 37 -21.39 1.39 -16.91
N ALA A 38 -20.22 1.11 -16.39
CA ALA A 38 -19.29 0.15 -16.97
C ALA A 38 -19.82 -1.29 -16.88
N LEU A 39 -20.56 -1.63 -15.83
CA LEU A 39 -21.06 -2.98 -15.55
C LEU A 39 -22.37 -3.34 -16.24
N ILE A 40 -23.24 -2.36 -16.56
CA ILE A 40 -24.57 -2.67 -17.17
C ILE A 40 -24.48 -3.39 -18.51
N HIS A 41 -23.37 -3.21 -19.25
CA HIS A 41 -23.13 -3.89 -20.53
C HIS A 41 -22.62 -5.32 -20.37
N ASN A 42 -22.38 -5.76 -19.14
CA ASN A 42 -21.82 -7.07 -18.82
C ASN A 42 -20.49 -7.38 -19.55
N PRO A 43 -19.48 -6.51 -19.43
CA PRO A 43 -18.23 -6.73 -20.13
C PRO A 43 -17.48 -7.93 -19.53
N ASP A 44 -16.68 -8.63 -20.35
CA ASP A 44 -15.75 -9.66 -19.87
C ASP A 44 -14.51 -9.04 -19.19
N ILE A 45 -14.12 -7.84 -19.66
CA ILE A 45 -12.97 -7.09 -19.14
C ILE A 45 -13.45 -5.74 -18.60
N LEU A 46 -13.17 -5.45 -17.35
CA LEU A 46 -13.47 -4.19 -16.69
C LEU A 46 -12.17 -3.44 -16.41
N ILE A 47 -12.05 -2.21 -16.92
CA ILE A 47 -10.88 -1.34 -16.68
C ILE A 47 -11.36 -0.14 -15.88
N LEU A 48 -10.75 0.08 -14.73
CA LEU A 48 -11.09 1.13 -13.78
C LEU A 48 -9.84 1.94 -13.43
N ASP A 49 -9.95 3.26 -13.55
CA ASP A 49 -8.90 4.18 -13.18
C ASP A 49 -9.31 4.95 -11.91
N GLU A 50 -8.55 4.77 -10.83
CA GLU A 50 -8.81 5.33 -9.49
C GLU A 50 -10.29 5.15 -9.06
N PRO A 51 -10.80 3.89 -9.02
CA PRO A 51 -12.24 3.65 -8.87
C PRO A 51 -12.81 4.11 -7.54
N THR A 52 -11.99 4.20 -6.50
CA THR A 52 -12.38 4.56 -5.13
C THR A 52 -11.99 5.97 -4.74
N GLY A 53 -11.31 6.68 -5.63
CA GLY A 53 -10.87 8.06 -5.39
C GLY A 53 -12.03 8.97 -4.98
N PHE A 54 -11.85 9.76 -3.92
CA PHE A 54 -12.82 10.69 -3.34
C PHE A 54 -14.08 10.04 -2.72
N MET A 55 -14.06 8.73 -2.47
CA MET A 55 -15.09 8.03 -1.72
C MET A 55 -14.79 8.03 -0.22
N ASP A 56 -15.84 7.98 0.59
CA ASP A 56 -15.72 7.69 2.02
C ASP A 56 -15.42 6.20 2.27
N ALA A 57 -14.95 5.88 3.47
CA ALA A 57 -14.56 4.51 3.82
C ALA A 57 -15.67 3.46 3.65
N PRO A 58 -16.95 3.73 3.97
CA PRO A 58 -18.06 2.81 3.65
C PRO A 58 -18.21 2.56 2.16
N SER A 59 -18.15 3.62 1.33
CA SER A 59 -18.27 3.53 -0.13
C SER A 59 -17.11 2.76 -0.77
N ILE A 60 -15.90 2.94 -0.27
CA ILE A 60 -14.72 2.17 -0.68
C ILE A 60 -14.98 0.68 -0.42
N ARG A 61 -15.41 0.30 0.79
CA ARG A 61 -15.72 -1.10 1.12
C ARG A 61 -16.78 -1.70 0.20
N MET A 62 -17.89 -0.99 -0.01
CA MET A 62 -18.97 -1.45 -0.89
C MET A 62 -18.46 -1.68 -2.33
N THR A 63 -17.63 -0.79 -2.84
CA THR A 63 -17.02 -0.92 -4.16
C THR A 63 -16.14 -2.16 -4.24
N TRP A 64 -15.27 -2.38 -3.25
CA TRP A 64 -14.41 -3.57 -3.20
C TRP A 64 -15.20 -4.86 -3.05
N ASP A 65 -16.27 -4.88 -2.24
CA ASP A 65 -17.13 -6.04 -2.09
C ASP A 65 -17.83 -6.40 -3.40
N LEU A 66 -18.23 -5.40 -4.18
CA LEU A 66 -18.76 -5.62 -5.53
C LEU A 66 -17.68 -6.20 -6.46
N LEU A 67 -16.49 -5.60 -6.52
CA LEU A 67 -15.41 -6.09 -7.40
C LEU A 67 -14.98 -7.51 -7.04
N LYS A 68 -14.92 -7.84 -5.74
CA LYS A 68 -14.62 -9.20 -5.27
C LYS A 68 -15.68 -10.23 -5.72
N LYS A 69 -16.97 -9.86 -5.71
CA LYS A 69 -18.05 -10.74 -6.21
C LYS A 69 -17.96 -11.00 -7.71
N LEU A 70 -17.42 -10.03 -8.47
CA LEU A 70 -17.25 -10.16 -9.92
C LEU A 70 -15.98 -10.94 -10.30
N LYS A 71 -15.07 -11.16 -9.34
CA LYS A 71 -13.86 -11.94 -9.52
C LYS A 71 -14.20 -13.40 -9.87
N GLY A 72 -13.54 -13.93 -10.90
CA GLY A 72 -13.81 -15.26 -11.44
C GLY A 72 -14.81 -15.27 -12.60
N GLU A 73 -15.69 -14.28 -12.69
CA GLU A 73 -16.58 -14.08 -13.83
C GLU A 73 -16.01 -13.08 -14.85
N LYS A 74 -15.22 -12.12 -14.35
CA LYS A 74 -14.67 -11.01 -15.14
C LYS A 74 -13.19 -10.83 -14.89
N SER A 75 -12.47 -10.40 -15.92
CA SER A 75 -11.11 -9.88 -15.77
C SER A 75 -11.19 -8.40 -15.35
N ILE A 76 -10.64 -8.07 -14.20
CA ILE A 76 -10.67 -6.71 -13.67
C ILE A 76 -9.26 -6.15 -13.64
N ILE A 77 -9.06 -5.03 -14.34
CA ILE A 77 -7.83 -4.24 -14.31
C ILE A 77 -8.20 -2.91 -13.66
N TYR A 78 -7.52 -2.55 -12.59
CA TYR A 78 -7.70 -1.23 -12.02
C TYR A 78 -6.36 -0.58 -11.68
N VAL A 79 -6.33 0.73 -11.77
CA VAL A 79 -5.19 1.55 -11.40
C VAL A 79 -5.54 2.26 -10.08
N SER A 80 -4.62 2.24 -9.13
CA SER A 80 -4.75 2.99 -7.87
C SER A 80 -3.39 3.48 -7.41
N ASN A 81 -3.36 4.65 -6.79
CA ASN A 81 -2.23 5.18 -6.06
C ASN A 81 -2.30 4.84 -4.55
N SER A 82 -3.36 4.18 -4.11
CA SER A 82 -3.57 3.74 -2.73
C SER A 82 -2.96 2.36 -2.51
N LEU A 83 -1.79 2.31 -1.89
CA LEU A 83 -1.10 1.05 -1.58
C LEU A 83 -1.94 0.12 -0.71
N SER A 84 -2.71 0.67 0.24
CA SER A 84 -3.60 -0.12 1.09
C SER A 84 -4.71 -0.83 0.32
N GLU A 85 -5.15 -0.26 -0.80
CA GLU A 85 -6.10 -0.91 -1.70
C GLU A 85 -5.41 -1.98 -2.53
N VAL A 86 -4.21 -1.67 -3.06
CA VAL A 86 -3.41 -2.62 -3.82
C VAL A 86 -3.08 -3.84 -2.96
N GLU A 87 -2.69 -3.68 -1.71
CA GLU A 87 -2.43 -4.77 -0.76
C GLU A 87 -3.65 -5.66 -0.46
N GLN A 88 -4.86 -5.19 -0.68
CA GLN A 88 -6.10 -5.96 -0.49
C GLN A 88 -6.58 -6.71 -1.73
N SER A 89 -6.07 -6.43 -2.93
CA SER A 89 -6.67 -6.86 -4.20
C SER A 89 -6.14 -8.13 -4.83
N HIS A 90 -4.90 -8.41 -4.90
CA HIS A 90 -4.22 -9.69 -4.76
C HIS A 90 -3.99 -10.74 -5.82
N ASP A 91 -4.40 -10.61 -7.06
CA ASP A 91 -4.02 -11.66 -8.02
C ASP A 91 -2.66 -11.35 -8.65
N ARG A 92 -2.52 -10.15 -9.17
CA ARG A 92 -1.29 -9.69 -9.82
C ARG A 92 -1.17 -8.19 -9.68
N ILE A 93 -0.02 -7.73 -9.26
CA ILE A 93 0.32 -6.33 -9.06
C ILE A 93 1.39 -5.95 -10.07
N LEU A 94 1.16 -4.86 -10.80
CA LEU A 94 2.13 -4.22 -11.67
C LEU A 94 2.46 -2.85 -11.09
N VAL A 95 3.72 -2.61 -10.73
CA VAL A 95 4.18 -1.30 -10.25
C VAL A 95 4.85 -0.57 -11.39
N PHE A 96 4.36 0.64 -11.66
CA PHE A 96 4.90 1.53 -12.67
C PHE A 96 5.71 2.66 -12.04
N LYS A 97 6.87 2.94 -12.62
CA LYS A 97 7.71 4.10 -12.32
C LYS A 97 8.33 4.61 -13.61
N ASP A 98 8.24 5.91 -13.85
CA ASP A 98 8.82 6.58 -15.03
C ASP A 98 8.41 5.90 -16.36
N GLY A 99 7.14 5.46 -16.46
CA GLY A 99 6.59 4.81 -17.67
C GLY A 99 7.05 3.36 -17.89
N ARG A 100 7.71 2.74 -16.91
CA ARG A 100 8.18 1.35 -16.97
C ARG A 100 7.57 0.51 -15.87
N ILE A 101 7.36 -0.76 -16.14
CA ILE A 101 7.01 -1.75 -15.11
C ILE A 101 8.29 -2.08 -14.35
N ILE A 102 8.31 -1.79 -13.05
CA ILE A 102 9.44 -2.09 -12.17
C ILE A 102 9.20 -3.32 -11.30
N MET A 103 7.94 -3.70 -11.08
CA MET A 103 7.58 -4.92 -10.34
C MET A 103 6.37 -5.58 -10.99
N ASP A 104 6.33 -6.92 -10.99
CA ASP A 104 5.25 -7.74 -11.54
C ASP A 104 5.13 -9.06 -10.78
N GLY A 105 4.02 -9.26 -10.09
CA GLY A 105 3.77 -10.49 -9.34
C GLY A 105 2.57 -10.41 -8.41
N SER A 106 2.33 -11.48 -7.65
CA SER A 106 1.44 -11.44 -6.47
C SER A 106 2.10 -10.64 -5.34
N LEU A 107 1.30 -10.17 -4.39
CA LEU A 107 1.83 -9.45 -3.20
C LEU A 107 2.90 -10.27 -2.49
N ASP A 108 2.63 -11.55 -2.22
CA ASP A 108 3.56 -12.44 -1.54
C ASP A 108 4.89 -12.56 -2.28
N LYS A 109 4.85 -12.75 -3.61
CA LYS A 109 6.05 -12.82 -4.45
C LYS A 109 6.84 -11.51 -4.44
N LEU A 110 6.16 -10.37 -4.46
CA LEU A 110 6.82 -9.07 -4.42
C LEU A 110 7.49 -8.82 -3.06
N LEU A 111 6.90 -9.31 -1.97
CA LEU A 111 7.43 -9.19 -0.62
C LEU A 111 8.48 -10.25 -0.28
N GLU A 112 8.66 -11.31 -1.08
CA GLU A 112 9.62 -12.39 -0.81
C GLU A 112 11.04 -11.88 -0.56
N SER A 113 11.48 -10.88 -1.33
CA SER A 113 12.81 -10.27 -1.17
C SER A 113 13.00 -9.50 0.14
N THR A 114 11.90 -9.18 0.84
CA THR A 114 11.91 -8.41 2.09
C THR A 114 11.47 -9.21 3.30
N LEU A 115 11.10 -10.49 3.16
CA LEU A 115 10.55 -11.32 4.25
C LEU A 115 11.44 -11.35 5.49
N ASP A 116 12.75 -11.29 5.31
CA ASP A 116 13.73 -11.31 6.41
C ASP A 116 14.10 -9.91 6.92
N TYR A 117 13.63 -8.85 6.27
CA TYR A 117 13.97 -7.49 6.64
C TYR A 117 12.83 -6.80 7.39
N HIS A 118 13.23 -6.04 8.40
CA HIS A 118 12.34 -5.22 9.21
C HIS A 118 12.83 -3.78 9.24
N GLN A 119 11.91 -2.84 9.35
CA GLN A 119 12.19 -1.46 9.66
C GLN A 119 12.27 -1.31 11.18
N PHE A 120 13.36 -0.74 11.64
CA PHE A 120 13.59 -0.44 13.05
C PHE A 120 13.58 1.06 13.27
N GLN A 121 13.00 1.46 14.39
CA GLN A 121 13.04 2.82 14.90
C GLN A 121 13.44 2.75 16.36
N ILE A 122 14.53 3.43 16.74
CA ILE A 122 14.96 3.55 18.13
C ILE A 122 14.93 5.03 18.50
N GLU A 123 14.10 5.39 19.48
CA GLU A 123 14.08 6.73 20.06
C GLU A 123 15.01 6.77 21.27
N PHE A 124 15.94 7.72 21.25
CA PHE A 124 16.87 7.98 22.34
C PHE A 124 16.45 9.24 23.10
N GLU A 125 16.86 9.37 24.36
CA GLU A 125 16.78 10.65 25.07
C GLU A 125 17.65 11.69 24.39
N SER A 126 18.88 11.28 23.96
CA SER A 126 19.80 12.09 23.16
C SER A 126 20.55 11.20 22.19
N LEU A 127 20.44 11.49 20.90
CA LEU A 127 21.19 10.85 19.84
C LEU A 127 22.25 11.84 19.31
N ASN A 128 23.47 11.74 19.85
CA ASN A 128 24.58 12.56 19.38
C ASN A 128 25.20 12.00 18.09
N ASP A 129 26.11 12.77 17.47
CA ASP A 129 26.71 12.39 16.18
C ASP A 129 27.63 11.17 16.29
N ASP A 130 28.27 10.97 17.43
CA ASP A 130 29.15 9.82 17.67
C ASP A 130 28.33 8.54 17.76
N LEU A 131 27.29 8.53 18.58
CA LEU A 131 26.37 7.41 18.71
C LEU A 131 25.70 7.07 17.36
N TYR A 132 25.23 8.09 16.62
CA TYR A 132 24.65 7.90 15.30
C TYR A 132 25.63 7.24 14.34
N LYS A 133 26.90 7.70 14.27
CA LYS A 133 27.93 7.12 13.40
C LYS A 133 28.23 5.66 13.77
N ARG A 134 28.34 5.35 15.05
CA ARG A 134 28.62 3.98 15.52
C ARG A 134 27.48 3.03 15.17
N LEU A 135 26.23 3.45 15.38
CA LEU A 135 25.04 2.68 15.01
C LEU A 135 24.95 2.49 13.49
N SER A 136 25.24 3.54 12.71
CA SER A 136 25.19 3.50 11.24
C SER A 136 26.27 2.63 10.62
N ASN A 137 27.38 2.42 11.31
CA ASN A 137 28.51 1.61 10.83
C ASN A 137 28.37 0.11 11.16
N VAL A 138 27.28 -0.30 11.82
CA VAL A 138 27.03 -1.73 12.07
C VAL A 138 26.71 -2.41 10.73
N ALA A 139 27.46 -3.48 10.41
CA ALA A 139 27.40 -4.14 9.10
C ALA A 139 26.00 -4.70 8.73
N THR A 140 25.17 -4.96 9.74
CA THR A 140 23.79 -5.48 9.56
C THR A 140 22.74 -4.39 9.38
N VAL A 141 23.13 -3.11 9.49
CA VAL A 141 22.27 -1.94 9.31
C VAL A 141 22.25 -1.53 7.85
N VAL A 142 21.06 -1.41 7.30
CA VAL A 142 20.83 -0.97 5.92
C VAL A 142 20.09 0.37 5.93
N SER A 143 20.51 1.30 5.08
CA SER A 143 19.92 2.63 4.90
C SER A 143 19.66 3.39 6.22
N PRO A 144 20.69 3.61 7.05
CA PRO A 144 20.52 4.32 8.30
C PRO A 144 20.14 5.79 8.06
N SER A 145 19.18 6.26 8.82
CA SER A 145 18.79 7.68 8.81
C SER A 145 18.46 8.18 10.21
N ARG A 146 18.53 9.51 10.39
CA ARG A 146 18.26 10.17 11.66
C ARG A 146 17.24 11.28 11.48
N ILE A 147 16.24 11.26 12.34
CA ILE A 147 15.26 12.36 12.47
C ILE A 147 15.23 12.74 13.95
N ASN A 148 15.79 13.90 14.30
CA ASN A 148 15.96 14.34 15.70
C ASN A 148 16.73 13.28 16.53
N ASN A 149 16.08 12.72 17.56
CA ASN A 149 16.64 11.69 18.43
C ASN A 149 16.20 10.27 18.05
N ILE A 150 15.62 10.09 16.85
CA ILE A 150 15.18 8.80 16.35
C ILE A 150 16.16 8.29 15.31
N PHE A 151 16.65 7.07 15.52
CA PHE A 151 17.47 6.32 14.59
C PHE A 151 16.58 5.35 13.82
N HIS A 152 16.52 5.51 12.50
CA HIS A 152 15.78 4.65 11.59
C HIS A 152 16.76 3.81 10.78
N PHE A 153 16.49 2.54 10.59
CA PHE A 153 17.26 1.65 9.74
C PHE A 153 16.48 0.41 9.35
N TYR A 154 17.02 -0.34 8.40
CA TYR A 154 16.50 -1.66 8.02
C TYR A 154 17.53 -2.73 8.36
N GLY A 155 17.04 -3.95 8.64
CA GLY A 155 17.94 -5.06 8.93
C GLY A 155 17.20 -6.36 9.17
N ARG A 156 17.94 -7.47 9.21
CA ARG A 156 17.41 -8.79 9.54
C ARG A 156 17.25 -8.91 11.04
N GLU A 157 16.03 -9.23 11.49
CA GLU A 157 15.63 -9.17 12.91
C GLU A 157 16.63 -9.78 13.89
N ARG A 158 17.13 -10.99 13.62
CA ARG A 158 18.04 -11.68 14.55
C ARG A 158 19.46 -11.13 14.58
N SER A 159 20.02 -10.75 13.44
CA SER A 159 21.41 -10.30 13.36
C SER A 159 21.57 -8.86 13.87
N VAL A 160 20.60 -8.00 13.53
CA VAL A 160 20.63 -6.59 13.91
C VAL A 160 20.42 -6.39 15.40
N PHE A 161 19.57 -7.19 16.03
CA PHE A 161 19.16 -6.96 17.40
C PHE A 161 20.34 -6.96 18.38
N PHE A 162 21.23 -7.94 18.32
CA PHE A 162 22.36 -8.02 19.23
C PHE A 162 23.39 -6.89 19.00
N ASP A 163 23.74 -6.66 17.74
CA ASP A 163 24.77 -5.67 17.40
C ASP A 163 24.34 -4.25 17.77
N ILE A 164 23.11 -3.90 17.44
CA ILE A 164 22.56 -2.58 17.73
C ILE A 164 22.30 -2.38 19.22
N MET A 165 21.73 -3.37 19.90
CA MET A 165 21.39 -3.24 21.32
C MET A 165 22.64 -3.09 22.20
N GLN A 166 23.76 -3.69 21.82
CA GLN A 166 25.02 -3.51 22.52
C GLN A 166 25.47 -2.04 22.51
N ILE A 167 25.41 -1.38 21.34
CA ILE A 167 25.79 0.04 21.21
C ILE A 167 24.70 0.95 21.81
N ALA A 168 23.44 0.65 21.54
CA ALA A 168 22.32 1.46 22.02
C ALA A 168 22.20 1.48 23.53
N SER A 169 22.64 0.41 24.24
CA SER A 169 22.62 0.33 25.69
C SER A 169 23.54 1.35 26.40
N GLU A 170 24.44 1.97 25.66
CA GLU A 170 25.30 3.05 26.17
C GLU A 170 24.53 4.39 26.32
N SER A 171 23.32 4.48 25.80
CA SER A 171 22.46 5.66 25.91
C SER A 171 21.06 5.26 26.42
N ILE A 172 20.31 6.26 26.88
CA ILE A 172 18.93 6.03 27.35
C ILE A 172 18.02 5.90 26.13
N MET A 173 17.55 4.68 25.88
CA MET A 173 16.49 4.41 24.90
C MET A 173 15.13 4.71 25.53
N LYS A 174 14.29 5.47 24.81
CA LYS A 174 12.91 5.77 25.20
C LYS A 174 11.91 4.80 24.61
N ASP A 175 12.12 4.43 23.34
CA ASP A 175 11.23 3.54 22.63
C ASP A 175 11.98 2.72 21.57
N LEU A 176 11.43 1.55 21.23
CA LEU A 176 11.88 0.69 20.15
C LEU A 176 10.66 0.17 19.41
N SER A 177 10.56 0.49 18.14
CA SER A 177 9.53 0.01 17.24
C SER A 177 10.14 -0.85 16.12
N VAL A 178 9.51 -1.99 15.86
CA VAL A 178 9.90 -2.91 14.78
C VAL A 178 8.69 -3.18 13.91
N LYS A 179 8.83 -2.96 12.60
CA LYS A 179 7.76 -3.14 11.62
C LYS A 179 8.24 -4.01 10.46
N LYS A 180 7.42 -4.95 10.03
CA LYS A 180 7.65 -5.67 8.77
C LYS A 180 7.53 -4.71 7.59
N LEU A 181 8.37 -4.94 6.57
CA LEU A 181 8.30 -4.18 5.34
C LEU A 181 7.02 -4.52 4.57
N GLY A 182 6.39 -3.49 4.05
CA GLY A 182 5.24 -3.59 3.16
C GLY A 182 5.59 -3.16 1.73
N LEU A 183 4.60 -3.15 0.85
CA LEU A 183 4.78 -2.77 -0.55
C LEU A 183 5.31 -1.33 -0.70
N ARG A 184 4.96 -0.42 0.21
CA ARG A 184 5.46 0.96 0.22
C ARG A 184 6.97 1.01 0.37
N ASP A 185 7.50 0.25 1.30
CA ASP A 185 8.93 0.25 1.60
C ASP A 185 9.74 -0.28 0.42
N LEU A 186 9.17 -1.25 -0.34
CA LEU A 186 9.75 -1.73 -1.60
C LEU A 186 9.76 -0.68 -2.71
N MET A 187 8.77 0.21 -2.74
CA MET A 187 8.66 1.25 -3.77
C MET A 187 9.58 2.43 -3.48
N ASP A 188 9.91 2.69 -2.23
CA ASP A 188 10.85 3.72 -1.83
C ASP A 188 12.25 3.32 -2.31
N SER A 189 12.86 4.16 -3.15
CA SER A 189 13.92 3.90 -4.12
C SER A 189 15.21 3.22 -3.64
N GLU A 190 15.39 3.01 -2.36
CA GLU A 190 16.61 2.41 -1.80
C GLU A 190 16.58 0.86 -1.85
N PHE A 191 15.39 0.24 -1.83
CA PHE A 191 15.26 -1.22 -1.98
C PHE A 191 15.12 -1.68 -3.43
N ALA A 192 14.62 -0.81 -4.33
CA ALA A 192 14.44 -1.15 -5.76
C ALA A 192 15.71 -1.00 -6.61
N GLY A 193 16.79 -0.46 -6.07
CA GLY A 193 17.95 0.00 -6.85
C GLY A 193 19.30 -0.64 -6.57
N GLY A 194 19.44 -1.58 -5.65
CA GLY A 194 20.75 -2.21 -5.48
C GLY A 194 21.04 -2.70 -4.07
N GLY A 195 21.29 -3.96 -3.92
CA GLY A 195 22.06 -4.50 -2.83
C GLY A 195 21.29 -5.32 -1.80
N LEU A 196 20.38 -6.16 -2.22
CA LEU A 196 19.94 -7.34 -1.47
C LEU A 196 20.61 -8.63 -2.01
N ASP A 197 21.75 -8.49 -2.73
CA ASP A 197 22.60 -9.62 -3.14
C ASP A 197 23.46 -10.14 -2.00
#